data_ef99a15b27f505b92236cf8f1ce16d38
#
_entry.id   ef99a15b27f505b92236cf8f1ce16d38
#
_cell.length_a   1.000
_cell.length_b   1.000
_cell.length_c   1.000
_cell.angle_alpha   90.00
_cell.angle_beta   90.00
_cell.angle_gamma   90.00
#
_symmetry.space_group_name_H-M   'P 1'
#
loop_
_entity.id
_entity.type
_entity.pdbx_description
1 polymer ?
#
loop_
_entity_poly.entity_id
_entity_poly.type
_entity_poly.pdbx_seq_one_letter_code
_entity_poly.pdbx_strand_id
1 'polypeptide(L)'
;MTRKKSLEDLPYVTIPDDIPPEITEALSGDAREAAKRVKSLREEDAKIVNFTGYSNTDLKLEYGVANINDLIVFDTNYTTMVTSLQECAKALYDAEKYPEAQRVLEFCVQSGTDVSASYRMLIDLYRTKLFLDKESSDAKIRSLETNASVLRSLNKDSILRAIREALGEESASESGEQEEV
;
A
#
# COMPACT_ATOMS: atom_id res chain seq x y z
N MET A 1 13.56 -18.93 -28.22
CA MET A 1 12.88 -19.19 -26.92
C MET A 1 13.37 -18.21 -25.86
N THR A 2 12.52 -17.33 -25.35
CA THR A 2 12.91 -16.38 -24.30
C THR A 2 13.15 -17.15 -23.01
N ARG A 3 14.31 -16.94 -22.38
CA ARG A 3 14.65 -17.59 -21.11
C ARG A 3 13.69 -17.11 -20.02
N LYS A 4 13.09 -18.03 -19.25
CA LYS A 4 12.22 -17.68 -18.13
C LYS A 4 13.03 -17.00 -17.01
N LYS A 5 12.40 -16.04 -16.33
CA LYS A 5 13.01 -15.34 -15.20
C LYS A 5 13.12 -16.24 -13.97
N SER A 6 14.16 -16.06 -13.19
CA SER A 6 14.34 -16.76 -11.93
C SER A 6 13.44 -16.18 -10.83
N LEU A 7 12.98 -17.02 -9.91
CA LEU A 7 12.27 -16.58 -8.70
C LEU A 7 13.20 -15.96 -7.66
N GLU A 8 14.51 -16.18 -7.76
CA GLU A 8 15.50 -15.62 -6.83
C GLU A 8 15.61 -14.10 -6.93
N ASP A 9 15.34 -13.53 -8.11
CA ASP A 9 15.46 -12.10 -8.40
C ASP A 9 14.15 -11.32 -8.18
N LEU A 10 13.14 -11.93 -7.58
CA LEU A 10 11.88 -11.25 -7.29
C LEU A 10 12.05 -10.16 -6.23
N PRO A 11 11.27 -9.06 -6.32
CA PRO A 11 11.28 -7.98 -5.34
C PRO A 11 10.53 -8.39 -4.06
N TYR A 12 11.11 -9.28 -3.28
CA TYR A 12 10.52 -9.77 -2.03
C TYR A 12 10.34 -8.64 -1.03
N VAL A 13 9.15 -8.58 -0.42
CA VAL A 13 8.83 -7.65 0.66
C VAL A 13 9.30 -8.24 2.00
N THR A 14 10.11 -7.49 2.74
CA THR A 14 10.50 -7.83 4.10
C THR A 14 9.66 -7.01 5.09
N ILE A 15 8.97 -7.68 5.99
CA ILE A 15 8.20 -7.02 7.05
C ILE A 15 9.17 -6.59 8.16
N PRO A 16 9.26 -5.27 8.48
CA PRO A 16 10.11 -4.80 9.57
C PRO A 16 9.69 -5.34 10.94
N ASP A 17 10.61 -5.39 11.88
CA ASP A 17 10.37 -5.93 13.23
C ASP A 17 9.34 -5.12 14.03
N ASP A 18 9.16 -3.85 13.73
CA ASP A 18 8.16 -2.97 14.33
C ASP A 18 6.77 -3.04 13.66
N ILE A 19 6.60 -3.90 12.65
CA ILE A 19 5.35 -4.10 11.92
C ILE A 19 4.88 -5.57 12.09
N PRO A 20 3.67 -5.81 12.60
CA PRO A 20 2.73 -4.84 13.18
C PRO A 20 3.23 -4.28 14.51
N PRO A 21 2.68 -3.15 14.98
CA PRO A 21 2.99 -2.68 16.34
C PRO A 21 2.58 -3.71 17.39
N GLU A 22 3.10 -3.58 18.61
CA GLU A 22 2.72 -4.46 19.71
C GLU A 22 1.19 -4.55 19.86
N ILE A 23 0.70 -5.77 20.11
CA ILE A 23 -0.72 -6.02 20.32
C ILE A 23 -1.09 -5.47 21.70
N THR A 24 -1.66 -4.28 21.70
CA THR A 24 -2.17 -3.58 22.89
C THR A 24 -3.69 -3.57 22.87
N GLU A 25 -4.30 -2.85 23.82
CA GLU A 25 -5.77 -2.65 23.85
C GLU A 25 -6.31 -1.95 22.59
N ALA A 26 -5.49 -1.13 21.92
CA ALA A 26 -5.86 -0.50 20.66
C ALA A 26 -6.10 -1.49 19.52
N LEU A 27 -5.45 -2.67 19.58
CA LEU A 27 -5.63 -3.77 18.64
C LEU A 27 -6.47 -4.87 19.27
N SER A 28 -7.78 -4.78 19.16
CA SER A 28 -8.74 -5.74 19.69
C SER A 28 -9.63 -6.33 18.59
N GLY A 29 -10.29 -7.45 18.87
CA GLY A 29 -11.19 -8.10 17.92
C GLY A 29 -10.52 -8.42 16.59
N ASP A 30 -11.14 -8.03 15.47
CA ASP A 30 -10.65 -8.32 14.11
C ASP A 30 -9.27 -7.70 13.85
N ALA A 31 -9.00 -6.51 14.38
CA ALA A 31 -7.69 -5.87 14.24
C ALA A 31 -6.58 -6.65 14.95
N ARG A 32 -6.88 -7.28 16.08
CA ARG A 32 -5.93 -8.18 16.77
C ARG A 32 -5.62 -9.40 15.92
N GLU A 33 -6.62 -10.03 15.34
CA GLU A 33 -6.43 -11.17 14.45
C GLU A 33 -5.67 -10.77 13.17
N ALA A 34 -5.95 -9.58 12.64
CA ALA A 34 -5.18 -9.02 11.52
C ALA A 34 -3.69 -8.85 11.88
N ALA A 35 -3.40 -8.29 13.05
CA ALA A 35 -2.01 -8.14 13.54
C ALA A 35 -1.31 -9.49 13.70
N LYS A 36 -2.00 -10.50 14.19
CA LYS A 36 -1.47 -11.87 14.32
C LYS A 36 -1.14 -12.47 12.96
N ARG A 37 -1.98 -12.26 11.93
CA ARG A 37 -1.70 -12.73 10.57
C ARG A 37 -0.39 -12.15 10.02
N VAL A 38 -0.18 -10.84 10.19
CA VAL A 38 1.05 -10.18 9.74
C VAL A 38 2.25 -10.68 10.54
N LYS A 39 2.11 -10.82 11.85
CA LYS A 39 3.17 -11.36 12.70
C LYS A 39 3.57 -12.77 12.28
N SER A 40 2.61 -13.63 11.96
CA SER A 40 2.88 -14.99 11.46
C SER A 40 3.66 -14.95 10.14
N LEU A 41 3.26 -14.11 9.19
CA LEU A 41 4.01 -13.95 7.92
C LEU A 41 5.47 -13.56 8.18
N ARG A 42 5.72 -12.65 9.11
CA ARG A 42 7.07 -12.21 9.48
C ARG A 42 7.88 -13.31 10.15
N GLU A 43 7.30 -13.98 11.16
CA GLU A 43 8.00 -15.02 11.95
C GLU A 43 8.27 -16.29 11.15
N GLU A 44 7.41 -16.63 10.19
CA GLU A 44 7.58 -17.76 9.28
C GLU A 44 8.52 -17.45 8.11
N ASP A 45 9.02 -16.21 8.03
CA ASP A 45 9.83 -15.71 6.90
C ASP A 45 9.16 -16.01 5.55
N ALA A 46 7.85 -15.76 5.51
CA ALA A 46 7.03 -16.01 4.33
C ALA A 46 7.51 -15.18 3.14
N LYS A 47 7.56 -15.77 1.97
CA LYS A 47 7.87 -15.05 0.74
C LYS A 47 6.68 -14.22 0.29
N ILE A 48 6.88 -12.93 0.14
CA ILE A 48 5.85 -11.93 -0.15
C ILE A 48 6.29 -11.13 -1.36
N VAL A 49 5.48 -11.13 -2.41
CA VAL A 49 5.72 -10.33 -3.63
C VAL A 49 4.44 -9.66 -4.08
N ASN A 50 4.55 -8.39 -4.43
CA ASN A 50 3.44 -7.62 -4.99
C ASN A 50 3.38 -7.84 -6.51
N PHE A 51 2.39 -8.60 -6.95
CA PHE A 51 2.10 -8.81 -8.37
C PHE A 51 0.87 -8.02 -8.86
N THR A 52 0.50 -6.95 -8.18
CA THR A 52 -0.63 -6.09 -8.61
C THR A 52 -0.44 -5.63 -10.05
N GLY A 53 -1.46 -5.85 -10.87
CA GLY A 53 -1.43 -5.51 -12.31
C GLY A 53 -0.88 -6.61 -13.22
N TYR A 54 -0.42 -7.72 -12.68
CA TYR A 54 -0.03 -8.90 -13.46
C TYR A 54 -1.16 -9.92 -13.52
N SER A 55 -1.46 -10.42 -14.71
CA SER A 55 -2.35 -11.57 -14.88
C SER A 55 -1.59 -12.89 -14.68
N ASN A 56 -2.33 -13.97 -14.44
CA ASN A 56 -1.73 -15.31 -14.40
C ASN A 56 -1.05 -15.68 -15.73
N THR A 57 -1.55 -15.14 -16.84
CA THR A 57 -0.93 -15.33 -18.15
C THR A 57 0.43 -14.64 -18.23
N ASP A 58 0.53 -13.39 -17.74
CA ASP A 58 1.80 -12.66 -17.69
C ASP A 58 2.83 -13.43 -16.86
N LEU A 59 2.43 -13.90 -15.67
CA LEU A 59 3.30 -14.67 -14.79
C LEU A 59 3.77 -15.98 -15.41
N LYS A 60 2.89 -16.70 -16.11
CA LYS A 60 3.26 -17.92 -16.83
C LYS A 60 4.25 -17.65 -17.96
N LEU A 61 4.05 -16.55 -18.67
CA LEU A 61 4.95 -16.15 -19.76
C LEU A 61 6.33 -15.76 -19.22
N GLU A 62 6.41 -15.02 -18.13
CA GLU A 62 7.67 -14.54 -17.58
C GLU A 62 8.45 -15.61 -16.80
N TYR A 63 7.76 -16.36 -15.94
CA TYR A 63 8.39 -17.27 -14.96
C TYR A 63 8.20 -18.75 -15.26
N GLY A 64 7.30 -19.10 -16.16
CA GLY A 64 6.98 -20.47 -16.52
C GLY A 64 5.82 -21.06 -15.72
N VAL A 65 5.13 -22.02 -16.36
CA VAL A 65 3.94 -22.67 -15.78
C VAL A 65 4.26 -23.43 -14.49
N ALA A 66 5.44 -24.01 -14.38
CA ALA A 66 5.85 -24.79 -13.21
C ALA A 66 5.93 -23.95 -11.92
N ASN A 67 6.16 -22.63 -12.05
CA ASN A 67 6.33 -21.71 -10.92
C ASN A 67 5.03 -21.00 -10.51
N ILE A 68 3.95 -21.17 -11.26
CA ILE A 68 2.73 -20.36 -11.06
C ILE A 68 2.13 -20.54 -9.66
N ASN A 69 2.16 -21.73 -9.10
CA ASN A 69 1.61 -21.99 -7.78
C ASN A 69 2.38 -21.24 -6.68
N ASP A 70 3.71 -21.20 -6.76
CA ASP A 70 4.54 -20.44 -5.83
C ASP A 70 4.27 -18.93 -5.94
N LEU A 71 4.17 -18.41 -7.16
CA LEU A 71 3.87 -17.01 -7.41
C LEU A 71 2.50 -16.59 -6.87
N ILE A 72 1.48 -17.45 -6.99
CA ILE A 72 0.16 -17.22 -6.40
C ILE A 72 0.24 -17.16 -4.87
N VAL A 73 1.03 -18.02 -4.24
CA VAL A 73 1.25 -17.97 -2.78
C VAL A 73 1.91 -16.66 -2.37
N PHE A 74 2.94 -16.22 -3.07
CA PHE A 74 3.63 -14.95 -2.77
C PHE A 74 2.70 -13.75 -2.91
N ASP A 75 1.85 -13.74 -3.92
CA ASP A 75 0.83 -12.69 -4.14
C ASP A 75 -0.27 -12.74 -3.08
N THR A 76 -0.72 -13.91 -2.70
CA THR A 76 -1.70 -14.10 -1.60
C THR A 76 -1.13 -13.59 -0.28
N ASN A 77 0.13 -13.87 0.02
CA ASN A 77 0.82 -13.37 1.21
C ASN A 77 0.87 -11.83 1.20
N TYR A 78 1.14 -11.22 0.05
CA TYR A 78 1.13 -9.77 -0.09
C TYR A 78 -0.27 -9.18 0.17
N THR A 79 -1.29 -9.73 -0.43
CA THR A 79 -2.69 -9.30 -0.22
C THR A 79 -3.09 -9.43 1.24
N THR A 80 -2.77 -10.56 1.87
CA THR A 80 -3.02 -10.79 3.31
C THR A 80 -2.31 -9.74 4.16
N MET A 81 -1.06 -9.44 3.86
CA MET A 81 -0.26 -8.44 4.59
C MET A 81 -0.91 -7.06 4.51
N VAL A 82 -1.17 -6.53 3.30
CA VAL A 82 -1.65 -5.15 3.14
C VAL A 82 -3.08 -4.97 3.64
N THR A 83 -3.96 -5.94 3.45
CA THR A 83 -5.34 -5.86 3.97
C THR A 83 -5.37 -5.95 5.49
N SER A 84 -4.58 -6.83 6.08
CA SER A 84 -4.44 -6.95 7.54
C SER A 84 -3.83 -5.71 8.17
N LEU A 85 -2.82 -5.12 7.54
CA LEU A 85 -2.22 -3.87 8.01
C LEU A 85 -3.17 -2.69 7.89
N GLN A 86 -4.03 -2.66 6.88
CA GLN A 86 -5.09 -1.64 6.77
C GLN A 86 -6.10 -1.75 7.93
N GLU A 87 -6.49 -2.95 8.32
CA GLU A 87 -7.34 -3.16 9.51
C GLU A 87 -6.66 -2.68 10.78
N CYS A 88 -5.38 -3.00 10.96
CA CYS A 88 -4.58 -2.52 12.09
C CYS A 88 -4.50 -0.98 12.10
N ALA A 89 -4.21 -0.37 10.98
CA ALA A 89 -4.07 1.09 10.87
C ALA A 89 -5.39 1.79 11.20
N LYS A 90 -6.52 1.25 10.75
CA LYS A 90 -7.84 1.79 11.09
C LYS A 90 -8.11 1.74 12.60
N ALA A 91 -7.83 0.62 13.24
CA ALA A 91 -7.99 0.48 14.70
C ALA A 91 -7.08 1.43 15.47
N LEU A 92 -5.83 1.58 15.06
CA LEU A 92 -4.88 2.52 15.65
C LEU A 92 -5.33 3.97 15.46
N TYR A 93 -5.83 4.32 14.29
CA TYR A 93 -6.39 5.64 14.01
C TYR A 93 -7.60 5.94 14.91
N ASP A 94 -8.55 4.99 15.02
CA ASP A 94 -9.74 5.13 15.85
C ASP A 94 -9.41 5.23 17.36
N ALA A 95 -8.29 4.64 17.78
CA ALA A 95 -7.75 4.75 19.13
C ALA A 95 -6.83 5.96 19.34
N GLU A 96 -6.77 6.88 18.36
CA GLU A 96 -5.92 8.07 18.37
C GLU A 96 -4.41 7.77 18.50
N LYS A 97 -4.00 6.57 18.11
CA LYS A 97 -2.61 6.14 18.00
C LYS A 97 -2.03 6.53 16.63
N TYR A 98 -2.01 7.84 16.38
CA TYR A 98 -1.69 8.39 15.06
C TYR A 98 -0.25 8.11 14.58
N PRO A 99 0.80 8.21 15.41
CA PRO A 99 2.14 7.85 14.96
C PRO A 99 2.28 6.39 14.55
N GLU A 100 1.63 5.48 15.28
CA GLU A 100 1.64 4.05 14.96
C GLU A 100 0.83 3.76 13.68
N ALA A 101 -0.32 4.40 13.52
CA ALA A 101 -1.12 4.31 12.29
C ALA A 101 -0.33 4.82 11.08
N GLN A 102 0.36 5.95 11.21
CA GLN A 102 1.24 6.50 10.19
C GLN A 102 2.31 5.50 9.79
N ARG A 103 3.01 4.92 10.74
CA ARG A 103 4.10 3.97 10.48
C ARG A 103 3.62 2.76 9.69
N VAL A 104 2.49 2.18 10.07
CA VAL A 104 1.88 1.04 9.37
C VAL A 104 1.50 1.40 7.95
N LEU A 105 0.81 2.52 7.76
CA LEU A 105 0.35 2.96 6.44
C LEU A 105 1.49 3.36 5.51
N GLU A 106 2.52 4.02 6.02
CA GLU A 106 3.71 4.37 5.25
C GLU A 106 4.43 3.11 4.75
N PHE A 107 4.52 2.08 5.57
CA PHE A 107 5.05 0.79 5.13
C PHE A 107 4.19 0.17 4.01
N CYS A 108 2.87 0.18 4.13
CA CYS A 108 1.97 -0.30 3.09
C CYS A 108 2.20 0.44 1.76
N VAL A 109 2.28 1.77 1.80
CA VAL A 109 2.53 2.60 0.60
C VAL A 109 3.90 2.31 0.01
N GLN A 110 4.95 2.19 0.82
CA GLN A 110 6.29 1.83 0.36
C GLN A 110 6.34 0.43 -0.29
N SER A 111 5.51 -0.50 0.17
CA SER A 111 5.39 -1.83 -0.42
C SER A 111 4.56 -1.85 -1.71
N GLY A 112 3.98 -0.72 -2.12
CA GLY A 112 3.22 -0.58 -3.36
C GLY A 112 1.74 -0.92 -3.23
N THR A 113 1.12 -0.71 -2.07
CA THR A 113 -0.32 -0.95 -1.92
C THR A 113 -1.14 -0.08 -2.88
N ASP A 114 -2.21 -0.65 -3.41
CA ASP A 114 -3.23 0.06 -4.19
C ASP A 114 -4.55 0.26 -3.43
N VAL A 115 -4.52 0.05 -2.12
CA VAL A 115 -5.66 0.29 -1.24
C VAL A 115 -5.85 1.79 -1.06
N SER A 116 -6.88 2.36 -1.70
CA SER A 116 -7.15 3.80 -1.68
C SER A 116 -7.32 4.35 -0.26
N ALA A 117 -7.88 3.56 0.65
CA ALA A 117 -8.05 3.95 2.06
C ALA A 117 -6.72 4.24 2.76
N SER A 118 -5.64 3.54 2.42
CA SER A 118 -4.30 3.78 2.98
C SER A 118 -3.80 5.19 2.66
N TYR A 119 -3.95 5.61 1.42
CA TYR A 119 -3.54 6.96 0.97
C TYR A 119 -4.41 8.04 1.58
N ARG A 120 -5.73 7.85 1.59
CA ARG A 120 -6.68 8.83 2.17
C ARG A 120 -6.44 9.03 3.66
N MET A 121 -6.21 7.96 4.38
CA MET A 121 -5.92 8.01 5.82
C MET A 121 -4.58 8.70 6.09
N LEU A 122 -3.53 8.45 5.31
CA LEU A 122 -2.25 9.16 5.42
C LEU A 122 -2.40 10.65 5.13
N ILE A 123 -3.16 11.03 4.11
CA ILE A 123 -3.45 12.43 3.81
C ILE A 123 -4.11 13.11 5.01
N ASP A 124 -5.11 12.48 5.61
CA ASP A 124 -5.78 13.02 6.80
C ASP A 124 -4.82 13.13 7.99
N LEU A 125 -4.01 12.11 8.25
CA LEU A 125 -2.99 12.14 9.30
C LEU A 125 -2.02 13.31 9.11
N TYR A 126 -1.51 13.50 7.90
CA TYR A 126 -0.57 14.59 7.60
C TYR A 126 -1.20 15.98 7.70
N ARG A 127 -2.48 16.12 7.33
CA ARG A 127 -3.19 17.40 7.36
C ARG A 127 -3.74 17.78 8.71
N THR A 128 -4.23 16.82 9.49
CA THR A 128 -5.09 17.14 10.65
C THR A 128 -4.65 16.53 11.98
N LYS A 129 -3.87 15.45 11.98
CA LYS A 129 -3.63 14.66 13.21
C LYS A 129 -2.20 14.74 13.75
N LEU A 130 -1.21 14.99 12.90
CA LEU A 130 0.21 14.94 13.29
C LEU A 130 0.81 16.32 13.60
N PHE A 131 0.01 17.37 13.60
CA PHE A 131 0.45 18.75 13.90
C PHE A 131 1.61 19.24 13.04
N LEU A 132 1.67 18.78 11.78
CA LEU A 132 2.65 19.24 10.81
C LEU A 132 2.30 20.64 10.30
N ASP A 133 3.33 21.44 10.01
CA ASP A 133 3.12 22.66 9.26
C ASP A 133 2.74 22.32 7.79
N LYS A 134 2.27 23.34 7.07
CA LYS A 134 1.80 23.13 5.68
C LYS A 134 2.90 22.61 4.77
N GLU A 135 4.11 23.13 4.89
CA GLU A 135 5.26 22.74 4.06
C GLU A 135 5.62 21.26 4.28
N SER A 136 5.74 20.84 5.54
CA SER A 136 6.04 19.45 5.89
C SER A 136 4.92 18.50 5.47
N SER A 137 3.67 18.90 5.66
CA SER A 137 2.50 18.13 5.23
C SER A 137 2.45 17.98 3.71
N ASP A 138 2.67 19.06 2.97
CA ASP A 138 2.73 19.03 1.50
C ASP A 138 3.86 18.11 1.00
N ALA A 139 5.04 18.18 1.61
CA ALA A 139 6.17 17.32 1.24
C ALA A 139 5.85 15.83 1.43
N LYS A 140 5.20 15.46 2.52
CA LYS A 140 4.77 14.09 2.77
C LYS A 140 3.69 13.62 1.79
N ILE A 141 2.73 14.47 1.47
CA ILE A 141 1.68 14.17 0.49
C ILE A 141 2.28 14.02 -0.92
N ARG A 142 3.25 14.85 -1.29
CA ARG A 142 3.97 14.71 -2.58
C ARG A 142 4.75 13.38 -2.66
N SER A 143 5.29 12.91 -1.55
CA SER A 143 5.94 11.59 -1.54
C SER A 143 4.94 10.46 -1.82
N LEU A 144 3.69 10.59 -1.40
CA LEU A 144 2.63 9.65 -1.77
C LEU A 144 2.36 9.64 -3.28
N GLU A 145 2.42 10.82 -3.92
CA GLU A 145 2.27 10.92 -5.38
C GLU A 145 3.35 10.12 -6.11
N THR A 146 4.59 10.20 -5.66
CA THR A 146 5.70 9.43 -6.22
C THR A 146 5.43 7.92 -6.14
N ASN A 147 4.98 7.43 -4.98
CA ASN A 147 4.63 6.02 -4.81
C ASN A 147 3.43 5.62 -5.68
N ALA A 148 2.39 6.44 -5.72
CA ALA A 148 1.18 6.14 -6.47
C ALA A 148 1.40 6.16 -7.99
N SER A 149 2.32 6.97 -8.49
CA SER A 149 2.60 7.14 -9.92
C SER A 149 3.09 5.86 -10.59
N VAL A 150 3.69 4.94 -9.84
CA VAL A 150 4.22 3.67 -10.36
C VAL A 150 3.27 2.49 -10.19
N LEU A 151 2.09 2.69 -9.62
CA LEU A 151 1.10 1.64 -9.44
C LEU A 151 0.60 1.10 -10.79
N ARG A 152 0.33 -0.21 -10.81
CA ARG A 152 -0.26 -0.94 -11.94
C ARG A 152 -1.69 -1.38 -11.64
N SER A 153 -2.46 -0.53 -11.00
CA SER A 153 -3.80 -0.83 -10.52
C SER A 153 -4.83 0.10 -11.16
N LEU A 154 -6.05 -0.37 -11.27
CA LEU A 154 -7.20 0.45 -11.67
C LEU A 154 -7.49 1.57 -10.67
N ASN A 155 -7.01 1.44 -9.43
CA ASN A 155 -7.17 2.45 -8.38
C ASN A 155 -6.19 3.62 -8.52
N LYS A 156 -5.14 3.52 -9.36
CA LYS A 156 -4.10 4.54 -9.51
C LYS A 156 -4.66 5.94 -9.74
N ASP A 157 -5.56 6.10 -10.69
CA ASP A 157 -6.09 7.41 -11.06
C ASP A 157 -6.91 8.03 -9.94
N SER A 158 -7.71 7.23 -9.23
CA SER A 158 -8.45 7.66 -8.05
C SER A 158 -7.54 8.09 -6.91
N ILE A 159 -6.46 7.35 -6.66
CA ILE A 159 -5.46 7.67 -5.64
C ILE A 159 -4.74 8.98 -6.00
N LEU A 160 -4.25 9.12 -7.23
CA LEU A 160 -3.59 10.34 -7.69
C LEU A 160 -4.50 11.56 -7.62
N ARG A 161 -5.77 11.41 -7.93
CA ARG A 161 -6.77 12.48 -7.81
C ARG A 161 -6.90 12.94 -6.36
N ALA A 162 -7.05 12.01 -5.41
CA ALA A 162 -7.15 12.35 -3.99
C ALA A 162 -5.90 13.09 -3.48
N ILE A 163 -4.71 12.69 -3.93
CA ILE A 163 -3.45 13.35 -3.59
C ILE A 163 -3.40 14.77 -4.13
N ARG A 164 -3.75 14.98 -5.39
CA ARG A 164 -3.74 16.29 -6.05
C ARG A 164 -4.78 17.23 -5.45
N GLU A 165 -5.96 16.75 -5.14
CA GLU A 165 -6.99 17.51 -4.42
C GLU A 165 -6.46 17.99 -3.05
N ALA A 166 -5.78 17.12 -2.31
CA ALA A 166 -5.18 17.46 -1.02
C ALA A 166 -4.09 18.52 -1.12
N LEU A 167 -3.37 18.57 -2.25
CA LEU A 167 -2.35 19.57 -2.53
C LEU A 167 -2.93 20.88 -3.11
N GLY A 168 -4.23 20.93 -3.40
CA GLY A 168 -4.88 22.08 -4.03
C GLY A 168 -4.55 22.23 -5.53
N GLU A 169 -4.11 21.14 -6.18
CA GLU A 169 -3.81 21.10 -7.62
C GLU A 169 -5.08 20.68 -8.39
N GLU A 170 -5.45 21.48 -9.41
CA GLU A 170 -6.58 21.11 -10.29
C GLU A 170 -6.22 19.91 -11.16
N SER A 171 -7.18 19.02 -11.39
CA SER A 171 -6.99 17.95 -12.35
C SER A 171 -6.90 18.53 -13.76
N ALA A 172 -5.90 18.12 -14.53
CA ALA A 172 -5.64 18.61 -15.91
C ALA A 172 -6.74 18.28 -16.92
N SER A 173 -7.90 17.75 -16.49
CA SER A 173 -9.00 17.29 -17.35
C SER A 173 -10.20 18.24 -17.45
N GLU A 174 -10.21 19.40 -16.79
CA GLU A 174 -11.33 20.35 -16.84
C GLU A 174 -11.05 21.65 -17.61
N SER A 175 -9.87 21.83 -18.21
CA SER A 175 -9.54 23.03 -18.98
C SER A 175 -9.73 22.91 -20.50
N GLY A 176 -10.49 21.92 -20.99
CA GLY A 176 -10.59 21.57 -22.40
C GLY A 176 -11.94 21.88 -23.10
N GLU A 177 -12.93 22.45 -22.43
CA GLU A 177 -14.21 22.77 -23.09
C GLU A 177 -14.78 24.10 -22.59
N GLN A 178 -14.24 25.21 -23.09
CA GLN A 178 -14.97 26.48 -23.25
C GLN A 178 -14.14 27.49 -24.03
N GLU A 179 -14.09 27.32 -25.35
CA GLU A 179 -13.94 28.41 -26.31
C GLU A 179 -14.29 27.87 -27.72
N GLU A 180 -15.55 27.90 -28.08
CA GLU A 180 -16.00 28.10 -29.43
C GLU A 180 -17.52 28.41 -29.40
N VAL A 181 -17.87 29.70 -29.39
CA VAL A 181 -19.04 30.26 -30.07
C VAL A 181 -18.64 31.66 -30.57
#